data_ad05c9e4c605c55a7f76eebc746a9afd
#
_entry.id   ad05c9e4c605c55a7f76eebc746a9afd
#
_cell.length_a   1.000
_cell.length_b   1.000
_cell.length_c   1.000
_cell.angle_alpha   90.00
_cell.angle_beta   90.00
_cell.angle_gamma   90.00
#
_symmetry.space_group_name_H-M   'P 1'
#
loop_
_entity.id
_entity.type
_entity.pdbx_description
1 polymer ?
#
loop_
_entity_poly.entity_id
_entity_poly.type
_entity_poly.pdbx_seq_one_letter_code
_entity_poly.pdbx_strand_id
1 'polypeptide(L)'
;MPCDKSALLDFLEVLNGDLTKKVTLVATSGTAMTLLDLKPSTIDIDFTIPSNDLPEFERTLKNNPPGFKVDRWADGYVFCQSLPSDYLDKSIKIKEYSHILLKALHPVDIVVTKIGRLNQRDTQDIETCIREFKISKDEITARAALVSPTYVPREEDYLYHLDWVIKKFF
;
A
#
# COMPACT_ATOMS: atom_id res chain seq x y z
N MET A 1 -15.74 -7.76 7.50
CA MET A 1 -15.09 -9.08 7.66
C MET A 1 -13.68 -9.02 7.15
N PRO A 2 -12.72 -9.72 7.75
CA PRO A 2 -11.37 -9.81 7.22
C PRO A 2 -11.35 -10.42 5.82
N CYS A 3 -10.51 -9.87 4.95
CA CYS A 3 -10.31 -10.36 3.59
C CYS A 3 -8.91 -10.99 3.50
N ASP A 4 -8.84 -12.27 3.22
CA ASP A 4 -7.57 -12.96 3.00
C ASP A 4 -7.11 -12.81 1.54
N LYS A 5 -5.91 -13.28 1.25
CA LYS A 5 -5.32 -13.19 -0.09
C LYS A 5 -6.18 -13.87 -1.15
N SER A 6 -6.73 -15.04 -0.87
CA SER A 6 -7.56 -15.78 -1.83
C SER A 6 -8.84 -15.02 -2.16
N ALA A 7 -9.56 -14.54 -1.14
CA ALA A 7 -10.77 -13.74 -1.33
C ALA A 7 -10.52 -12.45 -2.12
N LEU A 8 -9.38 -11.79 -1.86
CA LEU A 8 -8.98 -10.60 -2.61
C LEU A 8 -8.70 -10.91 -4.08
N LEU A 9 -7.96 -11.97 -4.35
CA LEU A 9 -7.64 -12.38 -5.72
C LEU A 9 -8.90 -12.81 -6.50
N ASP A 10 -9.84 -13.50 -5.84
CA ASP A 10 -11.13 -13.87 -6.44
C ASP A 10 -11.98 -12.63 -6.78
N PHE A 11 -12.01 -11.65 -5.87
CA PHE A 11 -12.68 -10.38 -6.14
C PHE A 11 -12.08 -9.63 -7.33
N LEU A 12 -10.75 -9.59 -7.41
CA LEU A 12 -10.07 -8.94 -8.54
C LEU A 12 -10.31 -9.69 -9.86
N GLU A 13 -10.49 -11.00 -9.84
CA GLU A 13 -10.91 -11.78 -11.02
C GLU A 13 -12.28 -11.33 -11.53
N VAL A 14 -13.23 -11.07 -10.63
CA VAL A 14 -14.55 -10.52 -11.02
C VAL A 14 -14.40 -9.15 -11.66
N LEU A 15 -13.62 -8.24 -11.06
CA LEU A 15 -13.38 -6.92 -11.64
C LEU A 15 -12.69 -7.02 -13.00
N ASN A 16 -11.73 -7.93 -13.14
CA ASN A 16 -11.02 -8.16 -14.39
C ASN A 16 -11.96 -8.51 -15.55
N GLY A 17 -13.02 -9.26 -15.28
CA GLY A 17 -14.05 -9.61 -16.26
C GLY A 17 -14.89 -8.43 -16.78
N ASP A 18 -15.01 -7.35 -16.00
CA ASP A 18 -15.79 -6.15 -16.37
C ASP A 18 -14.91 -5.00 -16.92
N LEU A 19 -13.60 -5.08 -16.75
CA LEU A 19 -12.67 -4.07 -17.24
C LEU A 19 -12.59 -4.09 -18.77
N THR A 20 -12.61 -2.90 -19.38
CA THR A 20 -12.51 -2.72 -20.86
C THR A 20 -11.10 -2.35 -21.31
N LYS A 21 -10.21 -1.99 -20.39
CA LYS A 21 -8.80 -1.70 -20.65
C LYS A 21 -7.94 -2.18 -19.50
N LYS A 22 -6.63 -2.28 -19.75
CA LYS A 22 -5.68 -2.64 -18.69
C LYS A 22 -5.57 -1.53 -17.65
N VAL A 23 -5.53 -1.93 -16.37
CA VAL A 23 -5.28 -1.06 -15.22
C VAL A 23 -4.19 -1.64 -14.34
N THR A 24 -3.42 -0.76 -13.71
CA THR A 24 -2.43 -1.15 -12.69
C THR A 24 -2.99 -0.82 -11.32
N LEU A 25 -3.01 -1.81 -10.42
CA LEU A 25 -3.40 -1.65 -9.03
C LEU A 25 -2.19 -1.91 -8.15
N VAL A 26 -1.85 -0.94 -7.32
CA VAL A 26 -0.77 -1.09 -6.33
C VAL A 26 -1.38 -1.15 -4.94
N ALA A 27 -1.37 -2.33 -4.35
CA ALA A 27 -1.85 -2.52 -2.98
C ALA A 27 -0.95 -1.79 -1.99
N THR A 28 -1.57 -1.18 -0.97
CA THR A 28 -0.88 -0.44 0.08
C THR A 28 -1.20 -1.02 1.45
N SER A 29 -0.50 -0.58 2.48
CA SER A 29 -0.82 -0.87 3.88
C SER A 29 -1.03 -2.38 4.17
N GLY A 30 -2.09 -2.73 4.90
CA GLY A 30 -2.45 -4.11 5.24
C GLY A 30 -2.74 -4.99 4.04
N THR A 31 -3.28 -4.40 2.97
CA THR A 31 -3.55 -5.12 1.70
C THR A 31 -2.24 -5.59 1.05
N ALA A 32 -1.24 -4.71 0.96
CA ALA A 32 0.09 -5.08 0.47
C ALA A 32 0.70 -6.20 1.31
N MET A 33 0.64 -6.09 2.64
CA MET A 33 1.17 -7.09 3.54
C MET A 33 0.47 -8.46 3.39
N THR A 34 -0.84 -8.46 3.18
CA THR A 34 -1.60 -9.69 2.95
C THR A 34 -1.20 -10.35 1.63
N LEU A 35 -1.02 -9.56 0.57
CA LEU A 35 -0.57 -10.07 -0.73
C LEU A 35 0.89 -10.57 -0.72
N LEU A 36 1.72 -10.00 0.13
CA LEU A 36 3.12 -10.43 0.35
C LEU A 36 3.27 -11.57 1.37
N ASP A 37 2.16 -12.14 1.83
CA ASP A 37 2.13 -13.22 2.84
C ASP A 37 2.74 -12.83 4.19
N LEU A 38 2.74 -11.53 4.52
CA LEU A 38 3.20 -10.98 5.80
C LEU A 38 2.10 -10.91 6.85
N LYS A 39 0.84 -10.97 6.41
CA LYS A 39 -0.36 -11.02 7.26
C LYS A 39 -1.36 -12.01 6.68
N PRO A 40 -2.16 -12.67 7.53
CA PRO A 40 -3.17 -13.61 7.05
C PRO A 40 -4.35 -12.92 6.34
N SER A 41 -4.68 -11.70 6.73
CA SER A 41 -5.83 -10.94 6.19
C SER A 41 -5.73 -9.46 6.48
N THR A 42 -6.55 -8.68 5.79
CA THR A 42 -6.77 -7.25 6.05
C THR A 42 -8.26 -6.96 6.21
N ILE A 43 -8.61 -5.88 6.89
CA ILE A 43 -10.01 -5.45 7.07
C ILE A 43 -10.44 -4.56 5.91
N ASP A 44 -9.63 -3.56 5.59
CA ASP A 44 -9.85 -2.62 4.50
C ASP A 44 -8.94 -2.96 3.33
N ILE A 45 -9.44 -2.80 2.12
CA ILE A 45 -8.66 -2.97 0.90
C ILE A 45 -8.22 -1.59 0.43
N ASP A 46 -6.90 -1.41 0.30
CA ASP A 46 -6.28 -0.12 0.00
C ASP A 46 -5.42 -0.22 -1.26
N PHE A 47 -5.69 0.65 -2.24
CA PHE A 47 -4.89 0.77 -3.46
C PHE A 47 -4.44 2.20 -3.71
N THR A 48 -3.24 2.37 -4.26
CA THR A 48 -2.86 3.56 -5.03
C THR A 48 -2.80 3.18 -6.50
N ILE A 49 -3.40 4.00 -7.35
CA ILE A 49 -3.70 3.66 -8.75
C ILE A 49 -3.23 4.83 -9.63
N PRO A 50 -2.53 4.58 -10.76
CA PRO A 50 -2.24 5.64 -11.71
C PRO A 50 -3.51 6.40 -12.11
N SER A 51 -3.43 7.72 -12.14
CA SER A 51 -4.61 8.58 -12.37
C SER A 51 -5.32 8.30 -13.69
N ASN A 52 -4.60 7.81 -14.72
CA ASN A 52 -5.20 7.39 -15.99
C ASN A 52 -6.05 6.13 -15.87
N ASP A 53 -5.79 5.27 -14.88
CA ASP A 53 -6.48 4.00 -14.68
C ASP A 53 -7.63 4.11 -13.66
N LEU A 54 -7.59 5.13 -12.81
CA LEU A 54 -8.53 5.28 -11.69
C LEU A 54 -10.00 5.37 -12.14
N PRO A 55 -10.38 6.16 -13.18
CA PRO A 55 -11.78 6.23 -13.61
C PRO A 55 -12.36 4.89 -14.05
N GLU A 56 -11.61 4.08 -14.78
CA GLU A 56 -12.04 2.76 -15.22
C GLU A 56 -12.18 1.79 -14.05
N PHE A 57 -11.24 1.83 -13.11
CA PHE A 57 -11.34 1.04 -11.88
C PHE A 57 -12.57 1.41 -11.06
N GLU A 58 -12.85 2.72 -10.89
CA GLU A 58 -14.03 3.19 -10.15
C GLU A 58 -15.34 2.79 -10.81
N ARG A 59 -15.41 2.86 -12.15
CA ARG A 59 -16.56 2.38 -12.91
C ARG A 59 -16.82 0.90 -12.63
N THR A 60 -15.79 0.10 -12.73
CA THR A 60 -15.87 -1.35 -12.54
C THR A 60 -16.23 -1.72 -11.11
N LEU A 61 -15.65 -1.01 -10.13
CA LEU A 61 -15.95 -1.20 -8.71
C LEU A 61 -17.42 -0.87 -8.40
N LYS A 62 -17.95 0.18 -9.00
CA LYS A 62 -19.37 0.56 -8.84
C LYS A 62 -20.32 -0.49 -9.39
N ASN A 63 -19.98 -1.12 -10.52
CA ASN A 63 -20.77 -2.19 -11.13
C ASN A 63 -20.69 -3.52 -10.34
N ASN A 64 -19.57 -3.72 -9.61
CA ASN A 64 -19.30 -4.95 -8.87
C ASN A 64 -18.96 -4.61 -7.41
N PRO A 65 -19.94 -4.13 -6.61
CA PRO A 65 -19.66 -3.71 -5.25
C PRO A 65 -19.21 -4.89 -4.38
N PRO A 66 -18.05 -4.76 -3.70
CA PRO A 66 -17.56 -5.81 -2.80
C PRO A 66 -18.30 -5.80 -1.47
N GLY A 67 -18.17 -6.90 -0.72
CA GLY A 67 -18.64 -7.01 0.66
C GLY A 67 -17.69 -6.37 1.70
N PHE A 68 -16.71 -5.60 1.27
CA PHE A 68 -15.71 -4.94 2.12
C PHE A 68 -15.40 -3.54 1.59
N LYS A 69 -14.81 -2.71 2.45
CA LYS A 69 -14.42 -1.34 2.08
C LYS A 69 -13.19 -1.36 1.17
N VAL A 70 -13.24 -0.58 0.08
CA VAL A 70 -12.12 -0.37 -0.83
C VAL A 70 -11.78 1.12 -0.87
N ASP A 71 -10.63 1.49 -0.31
CA ASP A 71 -10.07 2.83 -0.41
C ASP A 71 -9.09 2.90 -1.59
N ARG A 72 -9.08 4.02 -2.29
CA ARG A 72 -8.24 4.24 -3.46
C ARG A 72 -7.77 5.67 -3.54
N TRP A 73 -6.51 5.82 -3.86
CA TRP A 73 -5.83 7.10 -4.08
C TRP A 73 -5.12 7.07 -5.43
N ALA A 74 -4.72 8.23 -5.91
CA ALA A 74 -4.02 8.37 -7.18
C ALA A 74 -2.50 8.53 -6.99
N ASP A 75 -1.73 7.99 -7.93
CA ASP A 75 -0.34 8.36 -8.20
C ASP A 75 0.60 8.32 -6.98
N GLY A 76 0.49 7.28 -6.15
CA GLY A 76 1.36 7.10 -5.00
C GLY A 76 0.95 7.88 -3.76
N TYR A 77 -0.18 8.59 -3.79
CA TYR A 77 -0.77 9.12 -2.57
C TYR A 77 -1.32 7.97 -1.72
N VAL A 78 -1.00 7.97 -0.44
CA VAL A 78 -1.45 6.94 0.52
C VAL A 78 -1.69 7.62 1.85
N PHE A 79 -2.94 7.59 2.32
CA PHE A 79 -3.36 8.30 3.53
C PHE A 79 -3.03 9.80 3.44
N CYS A 80 -2.08 10.27 4.20
CA CYS A 80 -1.76 11.69 4.31
C CYS A 80 -0.39 12.06 3.73
N GLN A 81 0.17 11.24 2.86
CA GLN A 81 1.48 11.48 2.25
C GLN A 81 1.56 10.95 0.82
N SER A 82 2.57 11.39 0.10
CA SER A 82 2.84 10.95 -1.26
C SER A 82 4.18 10.22 -1.33
N LEU A 83 4.17 9.06 -1.98
CA LEU A 83 5.39 8.34 -2.33
C LEU A 83 6.10 9.04 -3.51
N PRO A 84 7.44 8.92 -3.60
CA PRO A 84 8.18 9.35 -4.78
C PRO A 84 7.69 8.64 -6.05
N SER A 85 7.86 9.26 -7.21
CA SER A 85 7.37 8.76 -8.50
C SER A 85 7.89 7.37 -8.88
N ASP A 86 9.01 6.95 -8.34
CA ASP A 86 9.60 5.62 -8.57
C ASP A 86 8.90 4.49 -7.77
N TYR A 87 7.88 4.80 -6.97
CA TYR A 87 7.15 3.80 -6.18
C TYR A 87 6.58 2.68 -7.04
N LEU A 88 6.14 3.02 -8.24
CA LEU A 88 5.55 2.06 -9.17
C LEU A 88 6.57 1.04 -9.66
N ASP A 89 7.77 1.50 -10.03
CA ASP A 89 8.86 0.64 -10.46
C ASP A 89 9.40 -0.24 -9.33
N LYS A 90 9.44 0.29 -8.11
CA LYS A 90 9.85 -0.44 -6.91
C LYS A 90 8.83 -1.46 -6.44
N SER A 91 7.55 -1.28 -6.76
CA SER A 91 6.48 -2.17 -6.32
C SER A 91 6.65 -3.59 -6.85
N ILE A 92 6.28 -4.57 -6.03
CA ILE A 92 6.44 -5.98 -6.31
C ILE A 92 5.24 -6.50 -7.10
N LYS A 93 5.47 -7.13 -8.25
CA LYS A 93 4.43 -7.77 -9.02
C LYS A 93 3.89 -8.98 -8.26
N ILE A 94 2.57 -9.02 -8.07
CA ILE A 94 1.88 -10.13 -7.40
C ILE A 94 1.23 -11.04 -8.43
N LYS A 95 0.42 -10.49 -9.32
CA LYS A 95 -0.30 -11.25 -10.36
C LYS A 95 -0.65 -10.37 -11.55
N GLU A 96 -0.67 -10.97 -12.72
CA GLU A 96 -1.13 -10.32 -13.94
C GLU A 96 -2.35 -11.08 -14.47
N TYR A 97 -3.47 -10.37 -14.53
CA TYR A 97 -4.69 -10.80 -15.22
C TYR A 97 -4.70 -10.26 -16.64
N SER A 98 -5.74 -10.57 -17.41
CA SER A 98 -5.87 -10.02 -18.77
C SER A 98 -5.97 -8.48 -18.78
N HIS A 99 -6.59 -7.89 -17.75
CA HIS A 99 -6.85 -6.45 -17.64
C HIS A 99 -6.34 -5.83 -16.32
N ILE A 100 -5.77 -6.59 -15.40
CA ILE A 100 -5.20 -6.08 -14.15
C ILE A 100 -3.74 -6.48 -14.04
N LEU A 101 -2.86 -5.51 -13.84
CA LEU A 101 -1.53 -5.73 -13.28
C LEU A 101 -1.59 -5.42 -11.79
N LEU A 102 -1.60 -6.45 -10.97
CA LEU A 102 -1.62 -6.33 -9.51
C LEU A 102 -0.20 -6.30 -8.97
N LYS A 103 0.11 -5.24 -8.25
CA LYS A 103 1.38 -5.03 -7.55
C LYS A 103 1.10 -4.76 -6.07
N ALA A 104 2.10 -4.95 -5.23
CA ALA A 104 2.11 -4.52 -3.84
C ALA A 104 3.25 -3.51 -3.63
N LEU A 105 3.06 -2.51 -2.79
CA LEU A 105 4.13 -1.60 -2.41
C LEU A 105 5.34 -2.39 -1.91
N HIS A 106 6.52 -1.91 -2.27
CA HIS A 106 7.76 -2.42 -1.69
C HIS A 106 7.73 -2.26 -0.16
N PRO A 107 8.25 -3.22 0.62
CA PRO A 107 8.20 -3.16 2.08
C PRO A 107 8.73 -1.87 2.71
N VAL A 108 9.76 -1.24 2.13
CA VAL A 108 10.23 0.07 2.59
C VAL A 108 9.13 1.14 2.44
N ASP A 109 8.37 1.11 1.34
CA ASP A 109 7.27 2.04 1.11
C ASP A 109 6.08 1.75 2.03
N ILE A 110 5.84 0.48 2.37
CA ILE A 110 4.86 0.12 3.41
C ILE A 110 5.27 0.74 4.74
N VAL A 111 6.53 0.60 5.14
CA VAL A 111 7.05 1.17 6.39
C VAL A 111 6.86 2.68 6.43
N VAL A 112 7.38 3.41 5.44
CA VAL A 112 7.37 4.89 5.47
C VAL A 112 5.96 5.47 5.41
N THR A 113 5.00 4.79 4.78
CA THR A 113 3.59 5.24 4.77
C THR A 113 2.84 4.93 6.07
N LYS A 114 3.41 4.14 6.98
CA LYS A 114 2.84 3.86 8.29
C LYS A 114 3.42 4.74 9.41
N ILE A 115 4.57 5.35 9.19
CA ILE A 115 5.25 6.18 10.20
C ILE A 115 4.40 7.40 10.60
N GLY A 116 3.74 8.05 9.66
CA GLY A 116 2.93 9.22 9.97
C GLY A 116 1.82 8.95 10.98
N ARG A 117 1.08 7.88 10.80
CA ARG A 117 -0.03 7.47 11.67
C ARG A 117 0.46 6.78 12.95
N LEU A 118 1.39 5.87 12.82
CA LEU A 118 2.11 5.13 13.88
C LEU A 118 1.25 4.67 15.06
N ASN A 119 0.16 3.99 14.81
CA ASN A 119 -0.60 3.32 15.87
C ASN A 119 0.02 1.95 16.22
N GLN A 120 -0.56 1.24 17.18
CA GLN A 120 -0.03 -0.05 17.65
C GLN A 120 0.04 -1.09 16.51
N ARG A 121 -0.96 -1.14 15.63
CA ARG A 121 -0.95 -2.06 14.48
C ARG A 121 0.13 -1.68 13.49
N ASP A 122 0.29 -0.39 13.23
CA ASP A 122 1.35 0.10 12.34
C ASP A 122 2.74 -0.24 12.87
N THR A 123 2.95 -0.15 14.18
CA THR A 123 4.22 -0.55 14.81
C THR A 123 4.53 -2.03 14.58
N GLN A 124 3.55 -2.91 14.75
CA GLN A 124 3.71 -4.34 14.50
C GLN A 124 3.98 -4.65 13.02
N ASP A 125 3.28 -3.95 12.13
CA ASP A 125 3.45 -4.09 10.69
C ASP A 125 4.84 -3.64 10.23
N ILE A 126 5.34 -2.52 10.78
CA ILE A 126 6.70 -2.00 10.55
C ILE A 126 7.74 -3.03 11.00
N GLU A 127 7.60 -3.56 12.21
CA GLU A 127 8.49 -4.59 12.74
C GLU A 127 8.54 -5.82 11.83
N THR A 128 7.39 -6.29 11.38
CA THR A 128 7.29 -7.43 10.47
C THR A 128 8.00 -7.16 9.14
N CYS A 129 7.78 -6.00 8.53
CA CYS A 129 8.45 -5.63 7.28
C CYS A 129 9.98 -5.57 7.46
N ILE A 130 10.45 -4.93 8.52
CA ILE A 130 11.89 -4.81 8.81
C ILE A 130 12.53 -6.19 8.95
N ARG A 131 11.92 -7.07 9.73
CA ARG A 131 12.44 -8.42 10.01
C ARG A 131 12.45 -9.31 8.77
N GLU A 132 11.32 -9.40 8.09
CA GLU A 132 11.15 -10.35 6.97
C GLU A 132 11.94 -9.94 5.72
N PHE A 133 12.08 -8.64 5.46
CA PHE A 133 12.81 -8.12 4.31
C PHE A 133 14.21 -7.59 4.66
N LYS A 134 14.61 -7.68 5.93
CA LYS A 134 15.94 -7.22 6.41
C LYS A 134 16.22 -5.77 6.01
N ILE A 135 15.22 -4.92 6.16
CA ILE A 135 15.31 -3.51 5.79
C ILE A 135 16.27 -2.81 6.76
N SER A 136 17.23 -2.07 6.22
CA SER A 136 18.20 -1.33 7.03
C SER A 136 17.64 0.02 7.50
N LYS A 137 18.26 0.54 8.56
CA LYS A 137 18.02 1.91 9.05
C LYS A 137 18.19 2.93 7.94
N ASP A 138 19.26 2.80 7.13
CA ASP A 138 19.58 3.76 6.09
C ASP A 138 18.54 3.77 4.96
N GLU A 139 18.01 2.60 4.59
CA GLU A 139 16.92 2.50 3.61
C GLU A 139 15.67 3.23 4.08
N ILE A 140 15.26 3.02 5.33
CA ILE A 140 14.09 3.70 5.91
C ILE A 140 14.33 5.21 5.99
N THR A 141 15.48 5.63 6.50
CA THR A 141 15.82 7.06 6.66
C THR A 141 15.85 7.79 5.32
N ALA A 142 16.51 7.21 4.32
CA ALA A 142 16.58 7.79 2.98
C ALA A 142 15.19 7.90 2.32
N ARG A 143 14.38 6.86 2.44
CA ARG A 143 13.03 6.85 1.85
C ARG A 143 12.09 7.81 2.57
N ALA A 144 12.15 7.85 3.90
CA ALA A 144 11.37 8.75 4.73
C ALA A 144 11.69 10.23 4.44
N ALA A 145 12.95 10.56 4.14
CA ALA A 145 13.33 11.92 3.77
C ALA A 145 12.64 12.43 2.49
N LEU A 146 12.24 11.53 1.59
CA LEU A 146 11.49 11.87 0.38
C LEU A 146 9.98 11.98 0.65
N VAL A 147 9.48 11.34 1.68
CA VAL A 147 8.05 11.27 2.00
C VAL A 147 7.65 12.34 3.03
N SER A 148 8.47 12.60 4.05
CA SER A 148 8.13 13.50 5.15
C SER A 148 7.69 14.91 4.73
N PRO A 149 8.29 15.55 3.68
CA PRO A 149 7.85 16.88 3.26
C PRO A 149 6.42 16.91 2.70
N THR A 150 5.90 15.75 2.29
CA THR A 150 4.54 15.64 1.72
C THR A 150 3.49 15.31 2.76
N TYR A 151 3.91 14.98 4.00
CA TYR A 151 2.99 14.54 5.04
C TYR A 151 2.11 15.69 5.55
N VAL A 152 0.82 15.46 5.56
CA VAL A 152 -0.19 16.33 6.14
C VAL A 152 -0.79 15.61 7.34
N PRO A 153 -0.86 16.16 8.54
CA PRO A 153 -0.91 17.60 8.88
C PRO A 153 0.44 18.30 9.06
N ARG A 154 1.47 17.64 9.63
CA ARG A 154 2.75 18.32 9.88
C ARG A 154 3.95 17.38 9.70
N GLU A 155 4.94 17.82 8.95
CA GLU A 155 6.20 17.09 8.78
C GLU A 155 6.88 16.77 10.10
N GLU A 156 6.83 17.69 11.06
CA GLU A 156 7.46 17.50 12.39
C GLU A 156 6.92 16.28 13.14
N ASP A 157 5.62 16.00 13.03
CA ASP A 157 5.02 14.81 13.64
C ASP A 157 5.54 13.54 12.99
N TYR A 158 5.69 13.55 11.67
CA TYR A 158 6.28 12.43 10.93
C TYR A 158 7.73 12.18 11.37
N LEU A 159 8.54 13.23 11.44
CA LEU A 159 9.95 13.13 11.82
C LEU A 159 10.11 12.66 13.27
N TYR A 160 9.23 13.09 14.18
CA TYR A 160 9.20 12.57 15.55
C TYR A 160 8.91 11.07 15.59
N HIS A 161 7.94 10.61 14.82
CA HIS A 161 7.61 9.18 14.71
C HIS A 161 8.74 8.38 14.06
N LEU A 162 9.39 8.95 13.04
CA LEU A 162 10.55 8.32 12.41
C LEU A 162 11.69 8.08 13.41
N ASP A 163 12.01 9.11 14.22
CA ASP A 163 13.04 8.99 15.25
C ASP A 163 12.70 7.87 16.24
N TRP A 164 11.44 7.78 16.64
CA TRP A 164 10.96 6.72 17.53
C TRP A 164 11.10 5.33 16.90
N VAL A 165 10.72 5.16 15.63
CA VAL A 165 10.87 3.89 14.90
C VAL A 165 12.32 3.47 14.81
N ILE A 166 13.21 4.40 14.46
CA ILE A 166 14.64 4.13 14.34
C ILE A 166 15.23 3.70 15.70
N LYS A 167 14.91 4.39 16.77
CA LYS A 167 15.39 4.04 18.12
C LYS A 167 14.84 2.70 18.63
N LYS A 168 13.64 2.34 18.21
CA LYS A 168 13.00 1.10 18.66
C LYS A 168 13.55 -0.13 17.96
N PHE A 169 13.86 -0.06 16.67
CA PHE A 169 14.16 -1.23 15.86
C PHE A 169 15.62 -1.36 15.45
N PHE A 170 16.43 -0.35 15.70
CA PHE A 170 17.86 -0.31 15.37
C PHE A 170 18.71 0.22 16.52
#